data_f80bfacbdca3444f5ea6a6195820cbb1
#
_entry.id   f80bfacbdca3444f5ea6a6195820cbb1
#
_cell.length_a   1.000
_cell.length_b   1.000
_cell.length_c   1.000
_cell.angle_alpha   90.00
_cell.angle_beta   90.00
_cell.angle_gamma   90.00
#
_symmetry.space_group_name_H-M   'P 1'
#
loop_
_entity.id
_entity.type
_entity.pdbx_description
1 polymer ?
#
loop_
_entity_poly.entity_id
_entity_poly.type
_entity_poly.pdbx_seq_one_letter_code
_entity_poly.pdbx_strand_id
1 'polypeptide(L)'
;MDYVYPGPQVEGVYYPFTRMSPRTDRLAQAGFIVISVGQRGGHPSRSKWYHNYGYGNMRDYPLADHKYAIEQLAQRHHFIDIDKVGIHGHSGGGFMSTAAMCQYPDFFKVAVSCAGNHDNNIYNRWWSETHHLSLIHI
;
A
#
# COMPACT_ATOMS: atom_id res chain seq x y z
N MET A 1 7.72 7.79 -5.90
CA MET A 1 6.80 6.65 -6.19
C MET A 1 6.69 5.78 -4.96
N ASP A 2 5.49 5.56 -4.50
CA ASP A 2 5.18 4.68 -3.38
C ASP A 2 4.83 3.27 -3.90
N TYR A 3 5.53 2.25 -3.40
CA TYR A 3 5.19 0.86 -3.65
C TYR A 3 4.33 0.34 -2.50
N VAL A 4 3.09 0.01 -2.80
CA VAL A 4 2.12 -0.45 -1.81
C VAL A 4 1.78 -1.92 -1.99
N TYR A 5 1.77 -2.65 -0.88
CA TYR A 5 1.13 -3.96 -0.78
C TYR A 5 0.49 -4.07 0.61
N PRO A 6 -0.83 -4.10 0.70
CA PRO A 6 -1.53 -4.15 1.99
C PRO A 6 -1.40 -5.53 2.62
N GLY A 7 -1.47 -5.57 3.98
CA GLY A 7 -1.72 -6.81 4.71
C GLY A 7 -2.94 -7.55 4.14
N PRO A 8 -3.43 -8.61 4.73
CA PRO A 8 -3.25 -9.01 6.12
C PRO A 8 -2.04 -9.91 6.41
N GLN A 9 -1.33 -10.39 5.41
CA GLN A 9 -0.30 -11.40 5.64
C GLN A 9 1.12 -10.90 5.41
N VAL A 10 1.26 -9.79 4.68
CA VAL A 10 2.54 -9.22 4.29
C VAL A 10 2.48 -7.70 4.32
N GLU A 11 3.63 -7.09 4.39
CA GLU A 11 3.83 -5.67 4.12
C GLU A 11 4.96 -5.50 3.09
N GLY A 12 4.98 -4.37 2.39
CA GLY A 12 5.94 -4.11 1.32
C GLY A 12 7.39 -3.93 1.76
N VAL A 13 7.64 -3.96 3.06
CA VAL A 13 8.98 -3.76 3.63
C VAL A 13 9.69 -5.09 3.82
N TYR A 14 10.89 -5.19 3.27
CA TYR A 14 11.79 -6.33 3.46
C TYR A 14 12.86 -5.98 4.49
N TYR A 15 13.01 -6.81 5.52
CA TYR A 15 14.03 -6.62 6.56
C TYR A 15 15.48 -6.85 6.07
N PRO A 16 15.77 -7.88 5.25
CA PRO A 16 17.10 -8.06 4.73
C PRO A 16 17.42 -7.02 3.65
N PHE A 17 18.64 -6.51 3.66
CA PHE A 17 19.15 -5.74 2.52
C PHE A 17 19.18 -6.65 1.28
N THR A 18 18.40 -6.30 0.28
CA THR A 18 18.37 -7.01 -1.01
C THR A 18 19.01 -6.14 -2.07
N ARG A 19 19.98 -6.69 -2.78
CA ARG A 19 20.71 -5.95 -3.81
C ARG A 19 19.86 -5.59 -5.03
N MET A 20 18.79 -6.30 -5.27
CA MET A 20 17.90 -6.06 -6.42
C MET A 20 16.47 -6.44 -6.06
N SER A 21 15.61 -5.46 -5.99
CA SER A 21 14.16 -5.65 -5.97
C SER A 21 13.60 -5.26 -7.33
N PRO A 22 13.13 -6.22 -8.15
CA PRO A 22 12.60 -5.89 -9.48
C PRO A 22 11.44 -4.91 -9.48
N ARG A 23 10.78 -4.76 -8.34
CA ARG A 23 9.60 -3.91 -8.18
C ARG A 23 9.93 -2.45 -7.88
N THR A 24 11.06 -2.20 -7.24
CA THR A 24 11.46 -0.85 -6.79
C THR A 24 12.69 -0.33 -7.53
N ASP A 25 13.67 -1.18 -7.80
CA ASP A 25 14.96 -0.77 -8.34
C ASP A 25 14.87 -0.25 -9.78
N ARG A 26 13.99 -0.82 -10.60
CA ARG A 26 13.76 -0.34 -11.96
C ARG A 26 13.22 1.08 -12.00
N LEU A 27 12.34 1.43 -11.07
CA LEU A 27 11.84 2.79 -10.94
C LEU A 27 12.91 3.74 -10.41
N ALA A 28 13.72 3.28 -9.46
CA ALA A 28 14.85 4.06 -8.98
C ALA A 28 15.88 4.32 -10.10
N GLN A 29 16.18 3.33 -10.93
CA GLN A 29 17.03 3.50 -12.12
C GLN A 29 16.43 4.47 -13.15
N ALA A 30 15.12 4.59 -13.22
CA ALA A 30 14.43 5.56 -14.06
C ALA A 30 14.37 6.97 -13.45
N GLY A 31 15.00 7.20 -12.30
CA GLY A 31 15.11 8.51 -11.67
C GLY A 31 14.04 8.82 -10.63
N PHE A 32 13.21 7.85 -10.24
CA PHE A 32 12.24 8.04 -9.17
C PHE A 32 12.85 7.78 -7.80
N ILE A 33 12.48 8.58 -6.82
CA ILE A 33 12.61 8.20 -5.40
C ILE A 33 11.51 7.16 -5.14
N VAL A 34 11.89 5.95 -4.77
CA VAL A 34 10.96 4.86 -4.48
C VAL A 34 10.95 4.57 -3.00
N ILE A 35 9.76 4.52 -2.43
CA ILE A 35 9.55 4.20 -1.01
C ILE A 35 8.66 2.98 -0.87
N SER A 36 8.80 2.29 0.24
CA SER A 36 7.92 1.23 0.69
C SER A 36 7.76 1.37 2.20
N VAL A 37 6.53 1.38 2.66
CA VAL A 37 6.20 1.65 4.06
C VAL A 37 5.56 0.42 4.69
N GLY A 38 5.92 0.13 5.94
CA GLY A 38 5.17 -0.80 6.76
C GLY A 38 3.93 -0.10 7.31
N GLN A 39 2.77 -0.72 7.17
CA GLN A 39 1.49 -0.14 7.54
C GLN A 39 0.76 -0.98 8.59
N ARG A 40 -0.13 -0.34 9.32
CA ARG A 40 -1.04 -1.03 10.25
C ARG A 40 -1.89 -2.07 9.51
N GLY A 41 -2.03 -3.26 10.09
CA GLY A 41 -2.61 -4.41 9.41
C GLY A 41 -1.60 -5.24 8.61
N GLY A 42 -0.32 -4.86 8.64
CA GLY A 42 0.76 -5.55 7.92
C GLY A 42 1.23 -6.83 8.59
N HIS A 43 2.53 -7.09 8.55
CA HIS A 43 3.12 -8.39 8.88
C HIS A 43 2.86 -8.86 10.32
N PRO A 44 2.44 -10.13 10.53
CA PRO A 44 2.05 -10.63 11.86
C PRO A 44 3.21 -10.70 12.86
N SER A 45 4.47 -10.74 12.42
CA SER A 45 5.63 -10.78 13.31
C SER A 45 5.82 -9.52 14.16
N ARG A 46 5.18 -8.41 13.81
CA ARG A 46 5.27 -7.19 14.62
C ARG A 46 4.48 -7.30 15.91
N SER A 47 3.21 -7.64 15.84
CA SER A 47 2.34 -8.00 16.97
C SER A 47 0.96 -8.39 16.47
N LYS A 48 0.20 -9.12 17.28
CA LYS A 48 -1.20 -9.44 16.99
C LYS A 48 -2.06 -8.18 16.79
N TRP A 49 -1.88 -7.16 17.62
CA TRP A 49 -2.62 -5.90 17.52
C TRP A 49 -2.32 -5.15 16.23
N TYR A 50 -1.06 -5.05 15.87
CA TYR A 50 -0.63 -4.43 14.64
C TYR A 50 -1.18 -5.15 13.42
N HIS A 51 -1.07 -6.48 13.40
CA HIS A 51 -1.54 -7.31 12.30
C HIS A 51 -3.06 -7.23 12.11
N ASN A 52 -3.82 -7.28 13.20
CA ASN A 52 -5.28 -7.27 13.14
C ASN A 52 -5.89 -5.87 13.06
N TYR A 53 -5.08 -4.82 13.06
CA TYR A 53 -5.58 -3.44 13.11
C TYR A 53 -6.52 -3.10 11.96
N GLY A 54 -6.22 -3.61 10.77
CA GLY A 54 -7.02 -3.37 9.56
C GLY A 54 -8.11 -4.41 9.30
N TYR A 55 -8.39 -5.32 10.25
CA TYR A 55 -9.38 -6.35 10.04
C TYR A 55 -10.77 -5.75 9.82
N GLY A 56 -11.40 -6.08 8.69
CA GLY A 56 -12.64 -5.47 8.24
C GLY A 56 -12.48 -4.13 7.50
N ASN A 57 -11.32 -3.47 7.61
CA ASN A 57 -10.99 -2.26 6.84
C ASN A 57 -9.51 -2.26 6.44
N MET A 58 -9.18 -3.03 5.41
CA MET A 58 -7.80 -3.16 4.94
C MET A 58 -7.36 -2.03 4.00
N ARG A 59 -8.22 -1.05 3.75
CA ARG A 59 -7.95 0.04 2.81
C ARG A 59 -7.47 1.32 3.50
N ASP A 60 -8.25 1.82 4.44
CA ASP A 60 -8.12 3.21 4.89
C ASP A 60 -6.87 3.41 5.77
N TYR A 61 -6.60 2.50 6.69
CA TYR A 61 -5.45 2.63 7.59
C TYR A 61 -4.10 2.53 6.87
N PRO A 62 -3.89 1.55 5.98
CA PRO A 62 -2.65 1.50 5.21
C PRO A 62 -2.43 2.75 4.36
N LEU A 63 -3.45 3.25 3.67
CA LEU A 63 -3.32 4.46 2.86
C LEU A 63 -2.99 5.69 3.69
N ALA A 64 -3.62 5.84 4.86
CA ALA A 64 -3.30 6.93 5.79
C ALA A 64 -1.85 6.84 6.28
N ASP A 65 -1.37 5.63 6.61
CA ASP A 65 0.00 5.40 7.06
C ASP A 65 1.03 5.74 5.97
N HIS A 66 0.77 5.31 4.73
CA HIS A 66 1.62 5.64 3.57
C HIS A 66 1.68 7.14 3.33
N LYS A 67 0.52 7.80 3.26
CA LYS A 67 0.44 9.25 3.09
C LYS A 67 1.24 9.98 4.17
N TYR A 68 1.02 9.64 5.43
CA TYR A 68 1.70 10.27 6.57
C TYR A 68 3.22 10.05 6.53
N ALA A 69 3.68 8.86 6.18
CA ALA A 69 5.11 8.56 6.05
C ALA A 69 5.76 9.39 4.94
N ILE A 70 5.07 9.56 3.80
CA ILE A 70 5.56 10.39 2.69
C ILE A 70 5.67 11.85 3.11
N GLU A 71 4.65 12.37 3.80
CA GLU A 71 4.66 13.74 4.33
C GLU A 71 5.83 13.97 5.30
N GLN A 72 6.06 13.04 6.22
CA GLN A 72 7.21 13.10 7.14
C GLN A 72 8.56 13.06 6.41
N LEU A 73 8.70 12.22 5.39
CA LEU A 73 9.92 12.14 4.60
C LEU A 73 10.18 13.45 3.84
N ALA A 74 9.15 14.03 3.24
CA ALA A 74 9.25 15.30 2.53
C ALA A 74 9.64 16.48 3.47
N GLN A 75 9.13 16.46 4.70
CA GLN A 75 9.56 17.46 5.72
C GLN A 75 11.03 17.35 6.10
N ARG A 76 11.59 16.13 6.06
CA ARG A 76 12.99 15.88 6.44
C ARG A 76 13.97 16.03 5.28
N HIS A 77 13.50 15.83 4.05
CA HIS A 77 14.32 15.72 2.86
C HIS A 77 13.79 16.64 1.76
N HIS A 78 14.39 17.81 1.63
CA HIS A 78 14.00 18.87 0.69
C HIS A 78 14.08 18.47 -0.80
N PHE A 79 14.74 17.36 -1.12
CA PHE A 79 14.77 16.84 -2.50
C PHE A 79 13.54 16.00 -2.87
N ILE A 80 12.63 15.75 -1.92
CA ILE A 80 11.37 15.04 -2.17
C ILE A 80 10.30 16.06 -2.55
N ASP A 81 9.82 15.97 -3.79
CA ASP A 81 8.75 16.81 -4.30
C ASP A 81 7.39 16.19 -3.90
N ILE A 82 6.77 16.76 -2.87
CA ILE A 82 5.48 16.28 -2.33
C ILE A 82 4.32 16.49 -3.31
N ASP A 83 4.46 17.38 -4.28
CA ASP A 83 3.44 17.63 -5.29
C ASP A 83 3.51 16.65 -6.48
N LYS A 84 4.49 15.74 -6.47
CA LYS A 84 4.71 14.73 -7.50
C LYS A 84 4.72 13.31 -6.96
N VAL A 85 3.74 12.99 -6.13
CA VAL A 85 3.62 11.66 -5.54
C VAL A 85 2.82 10.73 -6.45
N GLY A 86 3.41 9.58 -6.76
CA GLY A 86 2.72 8.49 -7.45
C GLY A 86 2.71 7.23 -6.60
N ILE A 87 1.77 6.33 -6.87
CA ILE A 87 1.60 5.06 -6.17
C ILE A 87 1.49 3.91 -7.16
N HIS A 88 2.04 2.76 -6.82
CA HIS A 88 1.90 1.56 -7.64
C HIS A 88 1.87 0.29 -6.80
N GLY A 89 1.18 -0.72 -7.31
CA GLY A 89 1.16 -2.03 -6.69
C GLY A 89 0.49 -3.09 -7.55
N HIS A 90 0.69 -4.34 -7.17
CA HIS A 90 0.12 -5.50 -7.84
C HIS A 90 -0.83 -6.24 -6.90
N SER A 91 -1.89 -6.87 -7.44
CA SER A 91 -2.89 -7.62 -6.66
C SER A 91 -3.55 -6.71 -5.61
N GLY A 92 -3.46 -7.01 -4.33
CA GLY A 92 -3.89 -6.10 -3.25
C GLY A 92 -3.28 -4.71 -3.35
N GLY A 93 -2.03 -4.58 -3.81
CA GLY A 93 -1.40 -3.30 -4.11
C GLY A 93 -2.04 -2.56 -5.28
N GLY A 94 -2.56 -3.28 -6.28
CA GLY A 94 -3.35 -2.71 -7.36
C GLY A 94 -4.67 -2.12 -6.84
N PHE A 95 -5.38 -2.86 -6.00
CA PHE A 95 -6.56 -2.36 -5.29
C PHE A 95 -6.24 -1.08 -4.50
N MET A 96 -5.16 -1.08 -3.72
CA MET A 96 -4.74 0.07 -2.92
C MET A 96 -4.36 1.27 -3.78
N SER A 97 -3.70 1.05 -4.92
CA SER A 97 -3.32 2.13 -5.84
C SER A 97 -4.54 2.84 -6.42
N THR A 98 -5.59 2.11 -6.77
CA THR A 98 -6.86 2.70 -7.21
C THR A 98 -7.57 3.42 -6.06
N ALA A 99 -7.63 2.79 -4.89
CA ALA A 99 -8.25 3.39 -3.70
C ALA A 99 -7.55 4.69 -3.28
N ALA A 100 -6.24 4.79 -3.42
CA ALA A 100 -5.46 5.99 -3.14
C ALA A 100 -5.90 7.19 -4.00
N MET A 101 -6.14 6.96 -5.30
CA MET A 101 -6.64 8.00 -6.20
C MET A 101 -8.06 8.47 -5.85
N CYS A 102 -8.89 7.55 -5.34
CA CYS A 102 -10.25 7.89 -4.91
C CYS A 102 -10.29 8.63 -3.58
N GLN A 103 -9.45 8.21 -2.63
CA GLN A 103 -9.47 8.73 -1.26
C GLN A 103 -8.61 9.98 -1.07
N TYR A 104 -7.50 10.09 -1.79
CA TYR A 104 -6.55 11.20 -1.71
C TYR A 104 -6.17 11.74 -3.10
N PRO A 105 -7.16 12.21 -3.91
CA PRO A 105 -6.93 12.64 -5.29
C PRO A 105 -5.97 13.84 -5.40
N ASP A 106 -5.96 14.69 -4.36
CA ASP A 106 -5.07 15.85 -4.32
C ASP A 106 -3.64 15.50 -3.89
N PHE A 107 -3.42 14.33 -3.33
CA PHE A 107 -2.11 13.87 -2.87
C PHE A 107 -1.42 12.98 -3.89
N PHE A 108 -2.07 11.90 -4.31
CA PHE A 108 -1.52 11.00 -5.32
C PHE A 108 -1.86 11.50 -6.72
N LYS A 109 -0.84 11.82 -7.52
CA LYS A 109 -1.02 12.42 -8.87
C LYS A 109 -1.11 11.36 -9.97
N VAL A 110 -0.60 10.17 -9.73
CA VAL A 110 -0.62 9.04 -10.67
C VAL A 110 -0.65 7.72 -9.92
N ALA A 111 -1.37 6.76 -10.45
CA ALA A 111 -1.40 5.39 -9.95
C ALA A 111 -1.15 4.37 -11.06
N VAL A 112 -0.39 3.33 -10.74
CA VAL A 112 -0.28 2.13 -11.58
C VAL A 112 -0.89 0.96 -10.83
N SER A 113 -2.11 0.61 -11.21
CA SER A 113 -2.90 -0.46 -10.61
C SER A 113 -2.80 -1.73 -11.45
N CYS A 114 -2.08 -2.72 -10.93
CA CYS A 114 -1.89 -3.99 -11.61
C CYS A 114 -2.71 -5.09 -10.94
N ALA A 115 -3.65 -5.71 -11.69
CA ALA A 115 -4.43 -6.87 -11.27
C ALA A 115 -5.12 -6.72 -9.89
N GLY A 116 -5.67 -5.54 -9.61
CA GLY A 116 -6.35 -5.24 -8.35
C GLY A 116 -7.74 -5.89 -8.27
N ASN A 117 -8.11 -6.38 -7.10
CA ASN A 117 -9.45 -6.90 -6.80
C ASN A 117 -10.35 -5.73 -6.34
N HIS A 118 -10.88 -4.98 -7.28
CA HIS A 118 -11.62 -3.74 -7.01
C HIS A 118 -13.05 -3.94 -6.53
N ASP A 119 -13.60 -5.14 -6.69
CA ASP A 119 -14.90 -5.52 -6.16
C ASP A 119 -14.80 -6.88 -5.44
N ASN A 120 -14.88 -6.83 -4.12
CA ASN A 120 -14.77 -8.02 -3.28
C ASN A 120 -16.05 -8.87 -3.28
N ASN A 121 -17.17 -8.39 -3.81
CA ASN A 121 -18.38 -9.18 -3.95
C ASN A 121 -18.28 -10.23 -5.08
N ILE A 122 -17.50 -9.93 -6.10
CA ILE A 122 -17.27 -10.82 -7.25
C ILE A 122 -15.90 -11.50 -7.22
N TYR A 123 -15.05 -11.14 -6.26
CA TYR A 123 -13.74 -11.75 -6.07
C TYR A 123 -13.88 -13.14 -5.41
N ASN A 124 -12.86 -13.65 -4.81
CA ASN A 124 -12.85 -14.94 -4.15
C ASN A 124 -13.59 -14.87 -2.79
N ARG A 125 -14.74 -15.58 -2.70
CA ARG A 125 -15.58 -15.60 -1.49
C ARG A 125 -14.80 -15.98 -0.23
N TRP A 126 -14.00 -17.04 -0.29
CA TRP A 126 -13.22 -17.50 0.85
C TRP A 126 -12.25 -16.42 1.34
N TRP A 127 -11.58 -15.74 0.42
CA TRP A 127 -10.68 -14.65 0.74
C TRP A 127 -11.41 -13.47 1.38
N SER A 128 -12.54 -13.10 0.81
CA SER A 128 -13.35 -11.99 1.33
C SER A 128 -13.92 -12.28 2.70
N GLU A 129 -14.46 -13.48 2.93
CA GLU A 129 -14.97 -13.90 4.25
C GLU A 129 -13.86 -13.94 5.32
N THR A 130 -12.66 -14.39 4.95
CA THR A 130 -11.54 -14.49 5.89
C THR A 130 -11.02 -13.12 6.33
N HIS A 131 -10.98 -12.14 5.42
CA HIS A 131 -10.29 -10.88 5.66
C HIS A 131 -11.22 -9.68 5.88
N HIS A 132 -12.47 -9.76 5.42
CA HIS A 132 -13.46 -8.69 5.54
C HIS A 132 -14.65 -9.04 6.45
N LEU A 133 -14.63 -10.17 7.15
CA LEU A 133 -15.66 -10.64 8.08
C LEU A 133 -17.01 -11.06 7.45
N SER A 134 -17.39 -10.54 6.30
CA SER A 134 -18.63 -10.89 5.63
C SER A 134 -18.71 -10.21 4.26
N LEU A 135 -19.28 -10.90 3.29
CA LEU A 135 -19.64 -10.31 2.00
C LEU A 135 -20.75 -9.26 2.10
N ILE A 136 -21.48 -9.23 3.22
CA ILE A 136 -22.67 -8.39 3.43
C ILE A 136 -22.29 -6.97 3.90
N HIS A 137 -21.05 -6.74 4.33
CA HIS A 137 -20.62 -5.48 4.93
C HIS A 137 -19.54 -4.74 4.14
N ILE A 138 -19.42 -5.04 2.85
CA ILE A 138 -18.48 -4.33 1.97
C ILE A 138 -19.22 -3.35 1.07
#